data_02bfc13e7119e09b8ac67d790989a518
#
_entry.id   02bfc13e7119e09b8ac67d790989a518
#
_cell.length_a   1.000
_cell.length_b   1.000
_cell.length_c   1.000
_cell.angle_alpha   90.00
_cell.angle_beta   90.00
_cell.angle_gamma   90.00
#
_symmetry.space_group_name_H-M   'P 1'
#
loop_
_entity.id
_entity.type
_entity.pdbx_description
1 polymer ?
#
loop_
_entity_poly.entity_id
_entity_poly.type
_entity_poly.pdbx_seq_one_letter_code
_entity_poly.pdbx_strand_id
1 'polypeptide(L)'
;MKKNHIGNLNKTQCFGCTACAYTCPFGAIIMECDQEGFFYPRVDEQKCTECGRCRRICPSVNPKDMTNSPEPETYAVRSENAVRRKSSSGGSFTLLARSVLDKGGVVCGVVMNEKFQVFHTFARNEKELEPMRRSKYVESNMGDIFPRIRELLDEKKKVLFTGTPCQVAGLKAYLGKNREGLFTADLMCHGATSSMVFHRYLEETYGIENVRIYYFRTKKYGYNGTTSVAVMKNGRSYMCSDDQDPFVKGSYRSLFLRRSCEDCKFASLPRQGDLTIGDFWGLRAYDKELHSELGTSLVLVNNDRGKELLEDALKDAGFVKKLPFEAAKKNRFREKMHVHSQRDRFFEMLQYTSMHKAVEYCTEGRYDVGMLGVWFGCNYGSIATYYGLMKQLQGLGLSVLMIEKPGYTDEDRELSG
;
A
#
# COMPACT_ATOMS: atom_id res chain seq x y z
N MET A 1 35.16 3.81 2.36
CA MET A 1 34.31 4.77 1.62
C MET A 1 32.92 4.16 1.42
N LYS A 2 31.83 4.94 1.51
CA LYS A 2 30.50 4.43 1.19
C LYS A 2 30.44 4.19 -0.33
N LYS A 3 30.13 2.95 -0.75
CA LYS A 3 29.99 2.61 -2.17
C LYS A 3 28.93 3.47 -2.85
N ASN A 4 29.18 3.90 -4.09
CA ASN A 4 28.30 4.82 -4.84
C ASN A 4 27.17 4.07 -5.58
N HIS A 5 26.39 3.27 -4.85
CA HIS A 5 25.23 2.55 -5.40
C HIS A 5 24.04 2.54 -4.43
N ILE A 6 22.88 2.08 -4.92
CA ILE A 6 21.60 2.12 -4.19
C ILE A 6 21.51 1.11 -3.04
N GLY A 7 22.33 0.07 -3.03
CA GLY A 7 22.32 -0.98 -1.99
C GLY A 7 22.60 -0.47 -0.57
N ASN A 8 23.14 0.74 -0.44
CA ASN A 8 23.38 1.39 0.86
C ASN A 8 22.17 2.22 1.36
N LEU A 9 21.05 2.20 0.63
CA LEU A 9 19.85 2.92 1.02
C LEU A 9 19.16 2.20 2.19
N ASN A 10 18.80 2.95 3.22
CA ASN A 10 18.05 2.40 4.34
C ASN A 10 16.65 1.94 3.88
N LYS A 11 16.13 0.88 4.49
CA LYS A 11 14.76 0.39 4.25
C LYS A 11 13.69 1.46 4.48
N THR A 12 13.91 2.40 5.40
CA THR A 12 13.04 3.56 5.62
C THR A 12 13.00 4.56 4.46
N GLN A 13 13.95 4.47 3.53
CA GLN A 13 14.07 5.37 2.39
C GLN A 13 13.71 4.69 1.06
N CYS A 14 13.63 3.36 1.03
CA CYS A 14 13.34 2.62 -0.20
C CYS A 14 11.86 2.29 -0.34
N PHE A 15 11.21 2.79 -1.38
CA PHE A 15 9.78 2.58 -1.68
C PHE A 15 9.51 1.42 -2.65
N GLY A 16 10.52 0.62 -3.01
CA GLY A 16 10.34 -0.55 -3.87
C GLY A 16 9.93 -0.26 -5.32
N CYS A 17 10.10 0.96 -5.81
CA CYS A 17 9.59 1.41 -7.11
C CYS A 17 10.30 0.83 -8.34
N THR A 18 11.37 0.07 -8.19
CA THR A 18 12.17 -0.62 -9.23
C THR A 18 12.98 0.25 -10.20
N ALA A 19 12.85 1.58 -10.17
CA ALA A 19 13.55 2.47 -11.13
C ALA A 19 15.07 2.24 -11.19
N CYS A 20 15.71 1.98 -10.04
CA CYS A 20 17.14 1.72 -9.93
C CYS A 20 17.57 0.42 -10.64
N ALA A 21 16.75 -0.64 -10.57
CA ALA A 21 17.06 -1.93 -11.18
C ALA A 21 17.10 -1.83 -12.71
N TYR A 22 16.09 -1.20 -13.29
CA TYR A 22 15.99 -1.08 -14.76
C TYR A 22 16.82 0.06 -15.35
N THR A 23 17.39 0.92 -14.53
CA THR A 23 18.34 1.94 -14.97
C THR A 23 19.79 1.44 -15.03
N CYS A 24 20.09 0.32 -14.36
CA CYS A 24 21.44 -0.23 -14.31
C CYS A 24 21.83 -0.84 -15.67
N PRO A 25 22.82 -0.28 -16.39
CA PRO A 25 23.21 -0.80 -17.72
C PRO A 25 23.94 -2.15 -17.63
N PHE A 26 24.38 -2.51 -16.43
CA PHE A 26 25.13 -3.76 -16.19
C PHE A 26 24.25 -4.86 -15.59
N GLY A 27 22.96 -4.61 -15.40
CA GLY A 27 22.07 -5.58 -14.74
C GLY A 27 22.52 -5.96 -13.32
N ALA A 28 23.26 -5.08 -12.64
CA ALA A 28 23.84 -5.35 -11.32
C ALA A 28 22.82 -5.20 -10.18
N ILE A 29 21.57 -4.91 -10.43
CA ILE A 29 20.55 -4.66 -9.40
C ILE A 29 19.34 -5.56 -9.66
N ILE A 30 19.02 -6.39 -8.67
CA ILE A 30 17.80 -7.19 -8.64
C ILE A 30 16.92 -6.75 -7.47
N MET A 31 15.60 -6.90 -7.60
CA MET A 31 14.67 -6.64 -6.50
C MET A 31 14.39 -7.95 -5.79
N GLU A 32 14.80 -8.05 -4.54
CA GLU A 32 14.58 -9.22 -3.69
C GLU A 32 13.54 -8.94 -2.61
N CYS A 33 12.70 -9.93 -2.36
CA CYS A 33 11.74 -9.91 -1.26
C CYS A 33 12.46 -10.20 0.05
N ASP A 34 12.29 -9.34 1.05
CA ASP A 34 12.84 -9.57 2.38
C ASP A 34 11.93 -10.45 3.25
N GLN A 35 12.36 -10.72 4.48
CA GLN A 35 11.63 -11.55 5.43
C GLN A 35 10.29 -10.93 5.89
N GLU A 36 10.12 -9.63 5.72
CA GLU A 36 8.87 -8.92 6.00
C GLU A 36 7.91 -8.90 4.80
N GLY A 37 8.31 -9.44 3.64
CA GLY A 37 7.49 -9.55 2.42
C GLY A 37 7.54 -8.32 1.53
N PHE A 38 8.60 -7.50 1.60
CA PHE A 38 8.78 -6.29 0.79
C PHE A 38 9.98 -6.40 -0.14
N PHE A 39 9.86 -5.84 -1.36
CA PHE A 39 10.93 -5.85 -2.34
C PHE A 39 11.93 -4.72 -2.12
N TYR A 40 13.22 -5.06 -2.04
CA TYR A 40 14.34 -4.13 -1.92
C TYR A 40 15.42 -4.41 -2.98
N PRO A 41 16.19 -3.39 -3.42
CA PRO A 41 17.28 -3.59 -4.37
C PRO A 41 18.45 -4.29 -3.70
N ARG A 42 18.87 -5.44 -4.24
CA ARG A 42 20.14 -6.08 -3.95
C ARG A 42 21.12 -5.81 -5.10
N VAL A 43 22.34 -5.39 -4.76
CA VAL A 43 23.37 -5.05 -5.73
C VAL A 43 24.37 -6.20 -5.82
N ASP A 44 24.57 -6.72 -7.02
CA ASP A 44 25.67 -7.62 -7.36
C ASP A 44 26.94 -6.80 -7.49
N GLU A 45 27.82 -6.88 -6.49
CA GLU A 45 29.05 -6.09 -6.42
C GLU A 45 30.08 -6.46 -7.48
N GLN A 46 30.03 -7.69 -8.01
CA GLN A 46 30.94 -8.12 -9.08
C GLN A 46 30.56 -7.46 -10.44
N LYS A 47 29.29 -7.13 -10.63
CA LYS A 47 28.81 -6.43 -11.82
C LYS A 47 28.76 -4.92 -11.66
N CYS A 48 28.78 -4.42 -10.43
CA CYS A 48 28.60 -3.01 -10.12
C CYS A 48 29.88 -2.22 -10.37
N THR A 49 29.84 -1.25 -11.29
CA THR A 49 30.96 -0.33 -11.58
C THR A 49 30.93 0.95 -10.73
N GLU A 50 30.07 1.03 -9.73
CA GLU A 50 29.90 2.20 -8.86
C GLU A 50 29.63 3.54 -9.59
N CYS A 51 29.07 3.49 -10.79
CA CYS A 51 28.78 4.68 -11.62
C CYS A 51 27.73 5.64 -11.02
N GLY A 52 27.06 5.27 -9.94
CA GLY A 52 26.08 6.08 -9.21
C GLY A 52 24.74 6.33 -9.95
N ARG A 53 24.52 5.73 -11.11
CA ARG A 53 23.34 5.95 -11.93
C ARG A 53 22.03 5.62 -11.20
N CYS A 54 22.03 4.51 -10.45
CA CYS A 54 20.91 4.06 -9.64
C CYS A 54 20.55 5.05 -8.50
N ARG A 55 21.55 5.73 -7.92
CA ARG A 55 21.32 6.77 -6.92
C ARG A 55 20.75 8.05 -7.55
N ARG A 56 21.31 8.46 -8.70
CA ARG A 56 20.83 9.67 -9.41
C ARG A 56 19.39 9.56 -9.87
N ILE A 57 18.93 8.33 -10.22
CA ILE A 57 17.56 8.11 -10.68
C ILE A 57 16.57 7.93 -9.54
N CYS A 58 17.01 7.59 -8.34
CA CYS A 58 16.14 7.26 -7.22
C CYS A 58 15.33 8.48 -6.78
N PRO A 59 13.98 8.44 -6.86
CA PRO A 59 13.15 9.59 -6.48
C PRO A 59 13.16 9.87 -4.98
N SER A 60 13.59 8.91 -4.17
CA SER A 60 13.77 9.11 -2.73
C SER A 60 15.07 9.85 -2.40
N VAL A 61 16.13 9.60 -3.17
CA VAL A 61 17.46 10.25 -2.99
C VAL A 61 17.50 11.60 -3.69
N ASN A 62 16.95 11.67 -4.88
CA ASN A 62 16.89 12.86 -5.71
C ASN A 62 15.43 13.15 -6.10
N PRO A 63 14.64 13.69 -5.18
CA PRO A 63 13.29 14.11 -5.49
C PRO A 63 13.37 15.20 -6.58
N LYS A 64 12.62 15.00 -7.67
CA LYS A 64 12.49 16.02 -8.69
C LYS A 64 11.52 17.08 -8.21
N ASP A 65 11.76 18.34 -8.63
CA ASP A 65 10.80 19.41 -8.40
C ASP A 65 9.46 19.05 -9.04
N MET A 66 8.41 19.15 -8.23
CA MET A 66 7.06 18.86 -8.67
C MET A 66 6.45 20.09 -9.33
N THR A 67 6.12 19.96 -10.60
CA THR A 67 5.46 21.02 -11.38
C THR A 67 3.94 20.94 -11.30
N ASN A 68 3.39 19.91 -10.65
CA ASN A 68 1.96 19.76 -10.47
C ASN A 68 1.38 20.81 -9.51
N SER A 69 0.07 21.08 -9.64
CA SER A 69 -0.62 22.08 -8.81
C SER A 69 -0.56 21.74 -7.33
N PRO A 70 -0.22 22.70 -6.46
CA PRO A 70 -0.38 22.56 -5.03
C PRO A 70 -1.86 22.59 -4.58
N GLU A 71 -2.75 23.13 -5.42
CA GLU A 71 -4.20 23.16 -5.23
C GLU A 71 -4.90 22.63 -6.49
N PRO A 72 -4.98 21.29 -6.65
CA PRO A 72 -5.52 20.68 -7.84
C PRO A 72 -7.04 20.91 -7.96
N GLU A 73 -7.53 20.97 -9.19
CA GLU A 73 -8.97 20.96 -9.43
C GLU A 73 -9.59 19.68 -8.89
N THR A 74 -10.70 19.82 -8.19
CA THR A 74 -11.32 18.73 -7.43
C THR A 74 -12.68 18.36 -8.04
N TYR A 75 -12.86 17.07 -8.30
CA TYR A 75 -14.09 16.52 -8.87
C TYR A 75 -14.65 15.37 -8.06
N ALA A 76 -15.98 15.37 -7.87
CA ALA A 76 -16.76 14.21 -7.45
C ALA A 76 -17.26 13.48 -8.70
N VAL A 77 -16.87 12.22 -8.88
CA VAL A 77 -17.14 11.47 -10.11
C VAL A 77 -17.81 10.13 -9.79
N ARG A 78 -18.85 9.79 -10.56
CA ARG A 78 -19.51 8.48 -10.54
C ARG A 78 -19.67 7.96 -11.96
N SER A 79 -19.27 6.73 -12.18
CA SER A 79 -19.59 5.97 -13.37
C SER A 79 -21.03 5.44 -13.30
N GLU A 80 -21.48 4.72 -14.31
CA GLU A 80 -22.72 3.96 -14.28
C GLU A 80 -22.78 2.94 -13.11
N ASN A 81 -23.95 2.58 -12.65
CA ASN A 81 -24.12 1.72 -11.47
C ASN A 81 -23.52 0.32 -11.66
N ALA A 82 -23.54 -0.23 -12.87
CA ALA A 82 -22.95 -1.54 -13.19
C ALA A 82 -21.43 -1.54 -12.93
N VAL A 83 -20.73 -0.49 -13.35
CA VAL A 83 -19.29 -0.30 -13.09
C VAL A 83 -19.03 -0.03 -11.62
N ARG A 84 -19.84 0.82 -10.97
CA ARG A 84 -19.66 1.15 -9.54
C ARG A 84 -19.79 -0.08 -8.63
N ARG A 85 -20.70 -1.02 -8.92
CA ARG A 85 -20.85 -2.29 -8.18
C ARG A 85 -19.58 -3.16 -8.27
N LYS A 86 -18.83 -3.05 -9.37
CA LYS A 86 -17.57 -3.76 -9.60
C LYS A 86 -16.32 -2.95 -9.20
N SER A 87 -16.48 -1.79 -8.61
CA SER A 87 -15.40 -0.87 -8.21
C SER A 87 -15.37 -0.69 -6.70
N SER A 88 -14.22 -0.30 -6.13
CA SER A 88 -14.11 0.04 -4.70
C SER A 88 -14.76 1.39 -4.39
N SER A 89 -14.74 2.34 -5.33
CA SER A 89 -15.29 3.69 -5.18
C SER A 89 -16.32 4.01 -6.28
N GLY A 90 -16.39 5.25 -6.76
CA GLY A 90 -17.29 5.73 -7.80
C GLY A 90 -17.00 5.23 -9.22
N GLY A 91 -15.91 4.49 -9.46
CA GLY A 91 -15.58 3.90 -10.76
C GLY A 91 -14.69 4.76 -11.66
N SER A 92 -14.06 5.81 -11.17
CA SER A 92 -13.20 6.71 -11.95
C SER A 92 -12.05 5.99 -12.66
N PHE A 93 -11.43 4.96 -12.04
CA PHE A 93 -10.43 4.14 -12.72
C PHE A 93 -10.95 3.57 -14.04
N THR A 94 -12.16 3.01 -14.05
CA THR A 94 -12.73 2.41 -15.26
C THR A 94 -13.01 3.45 -16.34
N LEU A 95 -13.48 4.65 -15.97
CA LEU A 95 -13.70 5.74 -16.93
C LEU A 95 -12.40 6.17 -17.60
N LEU A 96 -11.35 6.44 -16.80
CA LEU A 96 -10.03 6.81 -17.30
C LEU A 96 -9.42 5.70 -18.17
N ALA A 97 -9.58 4.45 -17.76
CA ALA A 97 -9.06 3.30 -18.51
C ALA A 97 -9.75 3.15 -19.87
N ARG A 98 -11.08 3.21 -19.91
CA ARG A 98 -11.85 3.12 -21.16
C ARG A 98 -11.49 4.22 -22.13
N SER A 99 -11.36 5.47 -21.70
CA SER A 99 -10.99 6.59 -22.58
C SER A 99 -9.63 6.41 -23.28
N VAL A 100 -8.72 5.62 -22.66
CA VAL A 100 -7.44 5.27 -23.29
C VAL A 100 -7.57 4.05 -24.20
N LEU A 101 -8.30 3.00 -23.74
CA LEU A 101 -8.50 1.78 -24.53
C LEU A 101 -9.27 2.04 -25.82
N ASP A 102 -10.30 2.87 -25.80
CA ASP A 102 -11.14 3.22 -26.94
C ASP A 102 -10.36 3.94 -28.07
N LYS A 103 -9.22 4.52 -27.71
CA LYS A 103 -8.25 5.13 -28.62
C LYS A 103 -7.11 4.19 -29.03
N GLY A 104 -7.26 2.87 -28.78
CA GLY A 104 -6.23 1.87 -29.07
C GLY A 104 -5.00 1.94 -28.18
N GLY A 105 -5.10 2.62 -27.03
CA GLY A 105 -4.03 2.71 -26.03
C GLY A 105 -3.97 1.47 -25.13
N VAL A 106 -3.11 1.55 -24.12
CA VAL A 106 -2.84 0.47 -23.17
C VAL A 106 -2.97 0.99 -21.75
N VAL A 107 -3.58 0.21 -20.87
CA VAL A 107 -3.70 0.53 -19.45
C VAL A 107 -2.76 -0.36 -18.65
N CYS A 108 -1.91 0.23 -17.83
CA CYS A 108 -1.09 -0.46 -16.84
C CYS A 108 -1.71 -0.30 -15.46
N GLY A 109 -2.10 -1.42 -14.84
CA GLY A 109 -2.75 -1.45 -13.55
C GLY A 109 -2.45 -2.73 -12.77
N VAL A 110 -3.02 -2.82 -11.56
CA VAL A 110 -2.72 -3.90 -10.62
C VAL A 110 -3.75 -5.01 -10.68
N VAL A 111 -3.28 -6.25 -10.78
CA VAL A 111 -4.09 -7.47 -10.67
C VAL A 111 -3.63 -8.33 -9.51
N MET A 112 -4.46 -9.30 -9.14
CA MET A 112 -4.12 -10.39 -8.23
C MET A 112 -4.41 -11.72 -8.95
N ASN A 113 -3.43 -12.62 -8.98
CA ASN A 113 -3.57 -13.93 -9.62
C ASN A 113 -4.20 -14.98 -8.68
N GLU A 114 -4.36 -16.21 -9.17
CA GLU A 114 -4.92 -17.33 -8.40
C GLU A 114 -4.04 -17.79 -7.23
N LYS A 115 -2.76 -17.39 -7.22
CA LYS A 115 -1.83 -17.58 -6.10
C LYS A 115 -1.82 -16.40 -5.13
N PHE A 116 -2.76 -15.47 -5.26
CA PHE A 116 -2.88 -14.27 -4.45
C PHE A 116 -1.67 -13.33 -4.49
N GLN A 117 -0.85 -13.45 -5.53
CA GLN A 117 0.24 -12.53 -5.81
C GLN A 117 -0.31 -11.27 -6.48
N VAL A 118 0.06 -10.11 -5.97
CA VAL A 118 -0.37 -8.81 -6.47
C VAL A 118 0.75 -8.19 -7.30
N PHE A 119 0.45 -7.82 -8.55
CA PHE A 119 1.45 -7.29 -9.48
C PHE A 119 0.84 -6.36 -10.53
N HIS A 120 1.67 -5.53 -11.13
CA HIS A 120 1.28 -4.72 -12.28
C HIS A 120 1.30 -5.53 -13.56
N THR A 121 0.34 -5.25 -14.44
CA THR A 121 0.26 -5.81 -15.79
C THR A 121 -0.44 -4.84 -16.75
N PHE A 122 -0.59 -5.23 -18.00
CA PHE A 122 -1.21 -4.42 -19.05
C PHE A 122 -2.58 -4.96 -19.45
N ALA A 123 -3.51 -4.05 -19.74
CA ALA A 123 -4.79 -4.33 -20.36
C ALA A 123 -4.91 -3.56 -21.69
N ARG A 124 -5.43 -4.24 -22.72
CA ARG A 124 -5.68 -3.71 -24.05
C ARG A 124 -7.15 -3.75 -24.44
N ASN A 125 -7.97 -4.33 -23.59
CA ASN A 125 -9.41 -4.46 -23.78
C ASN A 125 -10.14 -4.59 -22.44
N GLU A 126 -11.47 -4.54 -22.49
CA GLU A 126 -12.33 -4.58 -21.30
C GLU A 126 -12.17 -5.89 -20.47
N LYS A 127 -11.95 -7.03 -21.13
CA LYS A 127 -11.76 -8.33 -20.47
C LYS A 127 -10.47 -8.33 -19.63
N GLU A 128 -9.40 -7.76 -20.14
CA GLU A 128 -8.11 -7.62 -19.42
C GLU A 128 -8.18 -6.54 -18.36
N LEU A 129 -9.06 -5.53 -18.51
CA LEU A 129 -9.28 -4.47 -17.52
C LEU A 129 -10.07 -4.96 -16.29
N GLU A 130 -10.97 -5.93 -16.45
CA GLU A 130 -11.85 -6.40 -15.36
C GLU A 130 -11.08 -6.78 -14.07
N PRO A 131 -10.00 -7.61 -14.11
CA PRO A 131 -9.25 -7.96 -12.90
C PRO A 131 -8.47 -6.80 -12.27
N MET A 132 -8.26 -5.69 -12.99
CA MET A 132 -7.60 -4.49 -12.44
C MET A 132 -8.52 -3.67 -11.54
N ARG A 133 -9.84 -3.82 -11.69
CA ARG A 133 -10.83 -3.16 -10.83
C ARG A 133 -10.67 -3.58 -9.38
N ARG A 134 -11.17 -2.76 -8.48
CA ARG A 134 -11.10 -2.92 -7.02
C ARG A 134 -9.68 -2.75 -6.46
N SER A 135 -9.64 -2.28 -5.23
CA SER A 135 -8.38 -2.08 -4.49
C SER A 135 -7.80 -3.42 -4.05
N LYS A 136 -6.48 -3.54 -4.14
CA LYS A 136 -5.68 -4.61 -3.58
C LYS A 136 -4.81 -3.97 -2.50
N TYR A 137 -5.13 -4.22 -1.23
CA TYR A 137 -4.41 -3.60 -0.10
C TYR A 137 -3.16 -4.40 0.24
N VAL A 138 -2.31 -4.65 -0.76
CA VAL A 138 -1.03 -5.35 -0.65
C VAL A 138 -0.05 -4.71 -1.62
N GLU A 139 1.24 -4.65 -1.26
CA GLU A 139 2.27 -4.15 -2.17
C GLU A 139 2.26 -4.93 -3.49
N SER A 140 2.20 -4.22 -4.60
CA SER A 140 2.25 -4.83 -5.93
C SER A 140 3.68 -4.97 -6.42
N ASN A 141 4.03 -6.15 -6.93
CA ASN A 141 5.29 -6.35 -7.63
C ASN A 141 5.26 -5.61 -8.97
N MET A 142 6.25 -4.76 -9.21
CA MET A 142 6.37 -3.96 -10.42
C MET A 142 6.95 -4.76 -11.61
N GLY A 143 7.69 -5.84 -11.36
CA GLY A 143 8.34 -6.58 -12.44
C GLY A 143 9.07 -5.66 -13.42
N ASP A 144 8.96 -5.97 -14.71
CA ASP A 144 9.56 -5.25 -15.85
C ASP A 144 8.66 -4.15 -16.46
N ILE A 145 7.71 -3.64 -15.70
CA ILE A 145 6.70 -2.68 -16.19
C ILE A 145 7.33 -1.42 -16.77
N PHE A 146 8.34 -0.86 -16.15
CA PHE A 146 8.93 0.40 -16.60
C PHE A 146 9.60 0.30 -17.98
N PRO A 147 10.46 -0.70 -18.27
CA PRO A 147 10.95 -0.93 -19.64
C PRO A 147 9.83 -1.09 -20.67
N ARG A 148 8.82 -1.92 -20.36
CA ARG A 148 7.71 -2.17 -21.28
C ARG A 148 6.84 -0.93 -21.55
N ILE A 149 6.65 -0.06 -20.54
CA ILE A 149 5.99 1.23 -20.77
C ILE A 149 6.83 2.09 -21.72
N ARG A 150 8.17 2.12 -21.57
CA ARG A 150 9.04 2.85 -22.48
C ARG A 150 8.92 2.34 -23.91
N GLU A 151 8.94 1.03 -24.11
CA GLU A 151 8.75 0.39 -25.42
C GLU A 151 7.42 0.79 -26.07
N LEU A 152 6.30 0.69 -25.33
CA LEU A 152 4.98 1.10 -25.82
C LEU A 152 4.94 2.60 -26.22
N LEU A 153 5.59 3.46 -25.44
CA LEU A 153 5.66 4.89 -25.77
C LEU A 153 6.56 5.16 -26.98
N ASP A 154 7.63 4.39 -27.17
CA ASP A 154 8.49 4.46 -28.37
C ASP A 154 7.72 4.00 -29.63
N GLU A 155 6.79 3.05 -29.49
CA GLU A 155 5.80 2.64 -30.50
C GLU A 155 4.65 3.64 -30.70
N LYS A 156 4.70 4.82 -30.06
CA LYS A 156 3.64 5.85 -30.12
C LYS A 156 2.28 5.41 -29.56
N LYS A 157 2.24 4.40 -28.72
CA LYS A 157 1.01 4.00 -28.02
C LYS A 157 0.70 4.97 -26.88
N LYS A 158 -0.58 5.27 -26.68
CA LYS A 158 -1.04 5.92 -25.45
C LYS A 158 -1.03 4.94 -24.31
N VAL A 159 -0.49 5.33 -23.17
CA VAL A 159 -0.38 4.47 -21.98
C VAL A 159 -0.94 5.21 -20.77
N LEU A 160 -1.92 4.62 -20.09
CA LEU A 160 -2.33 5.04 -18.75
C LEU A 160 -1.63 4.15 -17.71
N PHE A 161 -0.77 4.73 -16.91
CA PHE A 161 -0.19 4.05 -15.74
C PHE A 161 -0.94 4.43 -14.47
N THR A 162 -1.43 3.43 -13.72
CA THR A 162 -2.05 3.64 -12.41
C THR A 162 -1.25 2.92 -11.33
N GLY A 163 -0.93 3.63 -10.25
CA GLY A 163 -0.13 3.07 -9.17
C GLY A 163 -0.12 3.95 -7.92
N THR A 164 0.62 3.55 -6.91
CA THR A 164 0.86 4.42 -5.75
C THR A 164 1.71 5.62 -6.14
N PRO A 165 1.67 6.73 -5.37
CA PRO A 165 2.45 7.93 -5.72
C PRO A 165 3.95 7.66 -5.88
N CYS A 166 4.54 6.81 -5.04
CA CYS A 166 5.95 6.43 -5.15
C CYS A 166 6.27 5.61 -6.41
N GLN A 167 5.33 4.79 -6.89
CA GLN A 167 5.47 4.05 -8.16
C GLN A 167 5.40 5.00 -9.36
N VAL A 168 4.48 5.99 -9.33
CA VAL A 168 4.41 7.04 -10.35
C VAL A 168 5.70 7.88 -10.36
N ALA A 169 6.21 8.26 -9.18
CA ALA A 169 7.49 8.98 -9.08
C ALA A 169 8.64 8.14 -9.65
N GLY A 170 8.67 6.83 -9.36
CA GLY A 170 9.66 5.89 -9.91
C GLY A 170 9.60 5.79 -11.43
N LEU A 171 8.42 5.68 -12.03
CA LEU A 171 8.22 5.65 -13.47
C LEU A 171 8.70 6.96 -14.13
N LYS A 172 8.27 8.12 -13.60
CA LYS A 172 8.69 9.44 -14.12
C LYS A 172 10.21 9.63 -14.00
N ALA A 173 10.81 9.17 -12.89
CA ALA A 173 12.25 9.18 -12.72
C ALA A 173 12.96 8.30 -13.76
N TYR A 174 12.49 7.06 -13.96
CA TYR A 174 13.04 6.11 -14.94
C TYR A 174 12.97 6.65 -16.38
N LEU A 175 11.87 7.25 -16.78
CA LEU A 175 11.71 7.84 -18.12
C LEU A 175 12.50 9.14 -18.31
N GLY A 176 12.90 9.79 -17.24
CA GLY A 176 13.76 10.97 -17.23
C GLY A 176 13.06 12.29 -17.54
N LYS A 177 11.93 12.28 -18.22
CA LYS A 177 11.12 13.43 -18.59
C LYS A 177 9.68 13.02 -18.85
N ASN A 178 8.82 14.01 -18.99
CA ASN A 178 7.46 13.75 -19.48
C ASN A 178 7.51 13.20 -20.90
N ARG A 179 6.87 12.06 -21.13
CA ARG A 179 6.80 11.40 -22.44
C ARG A 179 5.42 11.65 -23.04
N GLU A 180 5.41 12.01 -24.33
CA GLU A 180 4.17 12.06 -25.08
C GLU A 180 3.47 10.69 -25.06
N GLY A 181 2.14 10.69 -25.00
CA GLY A 181 1.35 9.46 -24.89
C GLY A 181 1.27 8.85 -23.49
N LEU A 182 2.06 9.29 -22.50
CA LEU A 182 1.97 8.82 -21.13
C LEU A 182 0.98 9.66 -20.32
N PHE A 183 -0.01 8.99 -19.73
CA PHE A 183 -0.88 9.50 -18.69
C PHE A 183 -0.64 8.75 -17.39
N THR A 184 -0.66 9.44 -16.25
CA THR A 184 -0.43 8.85 -14.95
C THR A 184 -1.55 9.19 -13.97
N ALA A 185 -2.08 8.20 -13.27
CA ALA A 185 -3.02 8.41 -12.17
C ALA A 185 -2.47 7.78 -10.89
N ASP A 186 -2.13 8.60 -9.90
CA ASP A 186 -1.76 8.08 -8.60
C ASP A 186 -2.99 7.87 -7.70
N LEU A 187 -2.83 6.97 -6.73
CA LEU A 187 -3.88 6.62 -5.79
C LEU A 187 -3.77 7.46 -4.52
N MET A 188 -4.91 7.72 -3.85
CA MET A 188 -4.92 8.10 -2.44
C MET A 188 -4.41 6.91 -1.63
N CYS A 189 -3.11 6.93 -1.30
CA CYS A 189 -2.40 5.79 -0.72
C CYS A 189 -2.20 5.97 0.78
N HIS A 190 -2.59 4.96 1.55
CA HIS A 190 -2.42 4.86 3.01
C HIS A 190 -1.21 4.02 3.44
N GLY A 191 -0.35 3.65 2.50
CA GLY A 191 0.81 2.79 2.72
C GLY A 191 0.68 1.43 2.02
N ALA A 192 1.82 0.76 1.87
CA ALA A 192 1.91 -0.57 1.28
C ALA A 192 1.99 -1.62 2.39
N THR A 193 1.08 -2.59 2.40
CA THR A 193 1.09 -3.71 3.35
C THR A 193 1.89 -4.89 2.82
N SER A 194 2.35 -5.74 3.74
CA SER A 194 3.18 -6.90 3.44
C SER A 194 2.42 -8.00 2.69
N SER A 195 2.98 -8.47 1.58
CA SER A 195 2.46 -9.61 0.83
C SER A 195 2.59 -10.92 1.62
N MET A 196 3.68 -11.09 2.38
CA MET A 196 3.89 -12.27 3.23
C MET A 196 2.83 -12.36 4.32
N VAL A 197 2.49 -11.24 4.98
CA VAL A 197 1.44 -11.19 6.02
C VAL A 197 0.07 -11.54 5.41
N PHE A 198 -0.22 -11.06 4.19
CA PHE A 198 -1.46 -11.39 3.50
C PHE A 198 -1.57 -12.88 3.15
N HIS A 199 -0.51 -13.49 2.61
CA HIS A 199 -0.49 -14.92 2.33
C HIS A 199 -0.66 -15.73 3.61
N ARG A 200 0.03 -15.37 4.68
CA ARG A 200 -0.09 -16.02 5.97
C ARG A 200 -1.51 -15.91 6.56
N TYR A 201 -2.13 -14.74 6.43
CA TYR A 201 -3.53 -14.55 6.82
C TYR A 201 -4.48 -15.50 6.06
N LEU A 202 -4.33 -15.60 4.73
CA LEU A 202 -5.16 -16.50 3.92
C LEU A 202 -4.95 -17.97 4.30
N GLU A 203 -3.69 -18.35 4.56
CA GLU A 203 -3.35 -19.71 4.98
C GLU A 203 -3.95 -20.06 6.33
N GLU A 204 -3.71 -19.23 7.33
CA GLU A 204 -4.16 -19.48 8.72
C GLU A 204 -5.68 -19.41 8.87
N THR A 205 -6.36 -18.57 8.07
CA THR A 205 -7.80 -18.32 8.23
C THR A 205 -8.66 -19.27 7.40
N TYR A 206 -8.21 -19.61 6.18
CA TYR A 206 -9.03 -20.29 5.19
C TYR A 206 -8.37 -21.54 4.58
N GLY A 207 -7.06 -21.75 4.78
CA GLY A 207 -6.26 -22.62 3.91
C GLY A 207 -6.19 -22.02 2.51
N ILE A 208 -5.08 -21.39 2.17
CA ILE A 208 -4.97 -20.56 0.94
C ILE A 208 -5.35 -21.35 -0.33
N GLU A 209 -5.06 -22.65 -0.36
CA GLU A 209 -5.39 -23.55 -1.47
C GLU A 209 -6.90 -23.73 -1.67
N ASN A 210 -7.73 -23.49 -0.64
CA ASN A 210 -9.18 -23.60 -0.69
C ASN A 210 -9.85 -22.30 -1.16
N VAL A 211 -9.13 -21.19 -1.15
CA VAL A 211 -9.66 -19.90 -1.57
C VAL A 211 -9.63 -19.79 -3.09
N ARG A 212 -10.76 -19.40 -3.69
CA ARG A 212 -10.88 -19.12 -5.12
C ARG A 212 -10.65 -17.65 -5.43
N ILE A 213 -11.25 -16.74 -4.63
CA ILE A 213 -11.17 -15.28 -4.81
C ILE A 213 -11.19 -14.62 -3.45
N TYR A 214 -10.38 -13.57 -3.28
CA TYR A 214 -10.44 -12.68 -2.13
C TYR A 214 -10.69 -11.24 -2.56
N TYR A 215 -11.68 -10.60 -1.95
CA TYR A 215 -11.98 -9.19 -2.11
C TYR A 215 -11.68 -8.46 -0.81
N PHE A 216 -10.79 -7.52 -0.86
CA PHE A 216 -10.43 -6.69 0.31
C PHE A 216 -11.57 -5.77 0.74
N ARG A 217 -12.53 -5.52 -0.15
CA ARG A 217 -13.65 -4.63 0.10
C ARG A 217 -14.85 -4.99 -0.77
N THR A 218 -16.03 -5.10 -0.16
CA THR A 218 -17.32 -5.23 -0.84
C THR A 218 -18.24 -4.07 -0.49
N LYS A 219 -19.20 -3.77 -1.38
CA LYS A 219 -20.26 -2.79 -1.15
C LYS A 219 -21.60 -3.44 -0.75
N LYS A 220 -21.59 -4.70 -0.33
CA LYS A 220 -22.82 -5.42 0.01
C LYS A 220 -23.60 -4.74 1.13
N TYR A 221 -22.89 -4.09 2.07
CA TYR A 221 -23.49 -3.36 3.21
C TYR A 221 -23.31 -1.84 3.11
N GLY A 222 -23.22 -1.31 1.90
CA GLY A 222 -23.02 0.10 1.63
C GLY A 222 -21.54 0.48 1.48
N TYR A 223 -21.33 1.76 1.16
CA TYR A 223 -20.01 2.29 0.85
C TYR A 223 -19.11 2.46 2.09
N ASN A 224 -19.71 2.80 3.23
CA ASN A 224 -18.96 3.09 4.46
C ASN A 224 -18.56 1.82 5.26
N GLY A 225 -19.09 0.66 4.88
CA GLY A 225 -18.71 -0.62 5.48
C GLY A 225 -17.52 -1.23 4.74
N THR A 226 -16.37 -1.36 5.40
CA THR A 226 -15.27 -2.14 4.85
C THR A 226 -15.45 -3.58 5.25
N THR A 227 -15.85 -4.40 4.30
CA THR A 227 -16.06 -5.83 4.52
C THR A 227 -15.24 -6.59 3.51
N SER A 228 -14.34 -7.45 3.98
CA SER A 228 -13.62 -8.40 3.13
C SER A 228 -14.50 -9.59 2.79
N VAL A 229 -14.20 -10.25 1.68
CA VAL A 229 -14.91 -11.47 1.26
C VAL A 229 -13.92 -12.49 0.71
N ALA A 230 -13.87 -13.66 1.34
CA ALA A 230 -13.22 -14.84 0.79
C ALA A 230 -14.27 -15.74 0.15
N VAL A 231 -14.12 -16.02 -1.14
CA VAL A 231 -14.94 -16.99 -1.88
C VAL A 231 -14.16 -18.29 -2.05
N MET A 232 -14.67 -19.37 -1.49
CA MET A 232 -14.02 -20.67 -1.47
C MET A 232 -14.27 -21.45 -2.77
N LYS A 233 -13.41 -22.40 -3.09
CA LYS A 233 -13.55 -23.30 -4.24
C LYS A 233 -14.82 -24.16 -4.18
N ASN A 234 -15.30 -24.49 -2.97
CA ASN A 234 -16.55 -25.21 -2.74
C ASN A 234 -17.82 -24.35 -2.87
N GLY A 235 -17.69 -23.07 -3.27
CA GLY A 235 -18.79 -22.11 -3.46
C GLY A 235 -19.22 -21.36 -2.20
N ARG A 236 -18.76 -21.72 -1.01
CA ARG A 236 -19.03 -20.93 0.22
C ARG A 236 -18.34 -19.58 0.16
N SER A 237 -18.91 -18.60 0.84
CA SER A 237 -18.32 -17.26 0.98
C SER A 237 -18.28 -16.85 2.45
N TYR A 238 -17.14 -16.41 2.88
CA TYR A 238 -16.94 -15.85 4.23
C TYR A 238 -16.78 -14.34 4.11
N MET A 239 -17.53 -13.61 4.90
CA MET A 239 -17.46 -12.16 4.97
C MET A 239 -17.08 -11.76 6.38
N CYS A 240 -16.16 -10.82 6.49
CA CYS A 240 -15.68 -10.31 7.75
C CYS A 240 -15.69 -8.78 7.74
N SER A 241 -16.19 -8.17 8.82
CA SER A 241 -16.11 -6.72 9.00
C SER A 241 -14.69 -6.27 9.33
N ASP A 242 -14.38 -5.00 9.12
CA ASP A 242 -13.05 -4.43 9.31
C ASP A 242 -12.53 -4.53 10.76
N ASP A 243 -13.41 -4.52 11.74
CA ASP A 243 -13.09 -4.68 13.15
C ASP A 243 -12.80 -6.15 13.54
N GLN A 244 -13.33 -7.12 12.81
CA GLN A 244 -13.19 -8.55 13.05
C GLN A 244 -12.12 -9.20 12.16
N ASP A 245 -11.84 -8.62 10.99
CA ASP A 245 -10.82 -9.15 10.08
C ASP A 245 -9.42 -8.73 10.53
N PRO A 246 -8.57 -9.65 11.01
CA PRO A 246 -7.26 -9.30 11.56
C PRO A 246 -6.32 -8.68 10.53
N PHE A 247 -6.44 -9.06 9.24
CA PHE A 247 -5.64 -8.43 8.19
C PHE A 247 -6.07 -6.98 7.95
N VAL A 248 -7.37 -6.74 7.84
CA VAL A 248 -7.92 -5.39 7.64
C VAL A 248 -7.63 -4.52 8.86
N LYS A 249 -7.84 -5.04 10.07
CA LYS A 249 -7.57 -4.36 11.34
C LYS A 249 -6.10 -3.96 11.48
N GLY A 250 -5.18 -4.90 11.28
CA GLY A 250 -3.74 -4.62 11.36
C GLY A 250 -3.26 -3.65 10.26
N SER A 251 -3.86 -3.72 9.06
CA SER A 251 -3.60 -2.78 7.96
C SER A 251 -4.03 -1.35 8.34
N TYR A 252 -5.25 -1.16 8.85
CA TYR A 252 -5.74 0.15 9.29
C TYR A 252 -4.97 0.73 10.47
N ARG A 253 -4.45 -0.13 11.35
CA ARG A 253 -3.55 0.26 12.45
C ARG A 253 -2.11 0.46 12.00
N SER A 254 -1.81 0.34 10.69
CA SER A 254 -0.45 0.49 10.12
C SER A 254 0.58 -0.49 10.71
N LEU A 255 0.11 -1.65 11.19
CA LEU A 255 0.93 -2.59 11.94
C LEU A 255 1.99 -3.30 11.08
N PHE A 256 1.71 -3.56 9.79
CA PHE A 256 2.61 -4.24 8.87
C PHE A 256 2.80 -3.49 7.56
N LEU A 257 2.87 -2.16 7.65
CA LEU A 257 3.24 -1.32 6.52
C LEU A 257 4.74 -1.38 6.22
N ARG A 258 5.08 -1.09 4.97
CA ARG A 258 6.46 -0.86 4.54
C ARG A 258 7.06 0.28 5.35
N ARG A 259 8.30 0.13 5.84
CA ARG A 259 8.97 1.11 6.70
C ARG A 259 9.06 2.51 6.08
N SER A 260 9.27 2.59 4.78
CA SER A 260 9.34 3.89 4.08
C SER A 260 8.01 4.64 4.01
N CYS A 261 6.87 3.99 4.29
CA CYS A 261 5.58 4.66 4.31
C CYS A 261 5.43 5.63 5.49
N GLU A 262 6.19 5.46 6.58
CA GLU A 262 6.18 6.34 7.73
C GLU A 262 6.60 7.77 7.39
N ASP A 263 7.66 7.93 6.59
CA ASP A 263 8.14 9.24 6.11
C ASP A 263 7.94 9.36 4.60
N CYS A 264 6.71 9.13 4.14
CA CYS A 264 6.38 9.13 2.72
C CYS A 264 6.47 10.52 2.11
N LYS A 265 7.49 10.74 1.28
CA LYS A 265 7.72 12.00 0.55
C LYS A 265 6.70 12.25 -0.57
N PHE A 266 5.90 11.24 -0.93
CA PHE A 266 4.97 11.27 -2.06
C PHE A 266 3.51 11.38 -1.64
N ALA A 267 3.21 11.31 -0.34
CA ALA A 267 1.83 11.35 0.17
C ALA A 267 1.21 12.76 0.13
N SER A 268 2.04 13.80 0.21
CA SER A 268 1.63 15.21 0.25
C SER A 268 1.37 15.79 -1.15
N LEU A 269 0.91 17.03 -1.16
CA LEU A 269 0.88 17.90 -2.33
C LEU A 269 2.25 18.59 -2.53
N PRO A 270 2.62 18.87 -3.79
CA PRO A 270 1.96 18.49 -5.06
C PRO A 270 1.99 16.99 -5.31
N ARG A 271 0.95 16.46 -5.96
CA ARG A 271 0.82 15.02 -6.25
C ARG A 271 1.73 14.58 -7.39
N GLN A 272 2.00 13.26 -7.45
CA GLN A 272 2.95 12.69 -8.42
C GLN A 272 2.32 12.44 -9.80
N GLY A 273 1.06 11.99 -9.84
CA GLY A 273 0.33 11.70 -11.07
C GLY A 273 -0.17 12.94 -11.79
N ASP A 274 -0.57 12.80 -13.05
CA ASP A 274 -1.31 13.81 -13.77
C ASP A 274 -2.72 13.96 -13.19
N LEU A 275 -3.26 12.83 -12.69
CA LEU A 275 -4.47 12.74 -11.89
C LEU A 275 -4.16 12.04 -10.55
N THR A 276 -4.98 12.33 -9.52
CA THR A 276 -5.06 11.51 -8.31
C THR A 276 -6.48 10.99 -8.16
N ILE A 277 -6.63 9.69 -7.90
CA ILE A 277 -7.94 9.06 -7.72
C ILE A 277 -8.04 8.35 -6.37
N GLY A 278 -9.24 8.38 -5.80
CA GLY A 278 -9.52 7.71 -4.52
C GLY A 278 -10.98 7.71 -4.14
N ASP A 279 -11.26 7.25 -2.93
CA ASP A 279 -12.56 7.43 -2.31
C ASP A 279 -12.74 8.90 -1.90
N PHE A 280 -13.94 9.44 -2.05
CA PHE A 280 -14.22 10.80 -1.59
C PHE A 280 -14.71 10.79 -0.13
N TRP A 281 -13.77 10.58 0.79
CA TRP A 281 -14.06 10.62 2.23
C TRP A 281 -14.51 12.01 2.68
N GLY A 282 -15.45 12.02 3.62
CA GLY A 282 -15.98 13.28 4.17
C GLY A 282 -17.02 13.98 3.30
N LEU A 283 -17.31 13.49 2.09
CA LEU A 283 -18.28 14.10 1.18
C LEU A 283 -19.68 14.23 1.80
N ARG A 284 -20.15 13.24 2.55
CA ARG A 284 -21.44 13.29 3.27
C ARG A 284 -21.52 14.42 4.29
N ALA A 285 -20.41 14.74 4.95
CA ALA A 285 -20.35 15.85 5.90
C ALA A 285 -20.22 17.22 5.20
N TYR A 286 -19.69 17.24 3.97
CA TYR A 286 -19.59 18.43 3.15
C TYR A 286 -20.93 18.75 2.48
N ASP A 287 -21.54 17.76 1.83
CA ASP A 287 -22.82 17.86 1.13
C ASP A 287 -23.51 16.49 1.11
N LYS A 288 -24.63 16.35 1.83
CA LYS A 288 -25.36 15.09 1.98
C LYS A 288 -25.91 14.56 0.64
N GLU A 289 -26.26 15.45 -0.29
CA GLU A 289 -26.81 15.07 -1.59
C GLU A 289 -25.75 14.42 -2.49
N LEU A 290 -24.48 14.71 -2.24
CA LEU A 290 -23.36 14.09 -2.94
C LEU A 290 -22.98 12.72 -2.39
N HIS A 291 -23.57 12.29 -1.27
CA HIS A 291 -23.37 10.94 -0.76
C HIS A 291 -24.04 9.89 -1.65
N SER A 292 -23.45 8.71 -1.73
CA SER A 292 -24.01 7.56 -2.45
C SER A 292 -23.52 6.25 -1.88
N GLU A 293 -24.45 5.33 -1.60
CA GLU A 293 -24.18 3.98 -1.10
C GLU A 293 -23.34 3.11 -2.07
N LEU A 294 -23.26 3.48 -3.34
CA LEU A 294 -22.36 2.87 -4.31
C LEU A 294 -21.01 3.59 -4.42
N GLY A 295 -20.76 4.57 -3.54
CA GLY A 295 -19.53 5.35 -3.50
C GLY A 295 -19.46 6.46 -4.55
N THR A 296 -18.63 7.46 -4.26
CA THR A 296 -18.24 8.55 -5.16
C THR A 296 -16.73 8.64 -5.16
N SER A 297 -16.12 8.71 -6.33
CA SER A 297 -14.67 8.89 -6.45
C SER A 297 -14.29 10.36 -6.29
N LEU A 298 -13.23 10.61 -5.53
CA LEU A 298 -12.44 11.83 -5.63
C LEU A 298 -11.52 11.71 -6.86
N VAL A 299 -11.53 12.74 -7.69
CA VAL A 299 -10.53 12.93 -8.75
C VAL A 299 -9.91 14.30 -8.59
N LEU A 300 -8.58 14.35 -8.43
CA LEU A 300 -7.80 15.59 -8.44
C LEU A 300 -7.10 15.70 -9.79
N VAL A 301 -7.25 16.86 -10.44
CA VAL A 301 -6.54 17.19 -11.68
C VAL A 301 -5.28 17.98 -11.29
N ASN A 302 -4.13 17.36 -11.47
CA ASN A 302 -2.87 17.89 -10.97
C ASN A 302 -2.13 18.76 -12.02
N ASN A 303 -2.47 18.59 -13.32
CA ASN A 303 -1.90 19.34 -14.43
C ASN A 303 -2.78 19.24 -15.69
N ASP A 304 -2.39 19.94 -16.77
CA ASP A 304 -3.14 20.01 -18.04
C ASP A 304 -3.33 18.63 -18.71
N ARG A 305 -2.36 17.75 -18.60
CA ARG A 305 -2.46 16.38 -19.13
C ARG A 305 -3.52 15.55 -18.40
N GLY A 306 -3.58 15.69 -17.10
CA GLY A 306 -4.65 15.09 -16.29
C GLY A 306 -6.01 15.66 -16.67
N LYS A 307 -6.07 16.97 -16.98
CA LYS A 307 -7.30 17.63 -17.44
C LYS A 307 -7.77 17.06 -18.77
N GLU A 308 -6.89 16.96 -19.78
CA GLU A 308 -7.21 16.36 -21.08
C GLU A 308 -7.78 14.94 -20.93
N LEU A 309 -7.11 14.09 -20.14
CA LEU A 309 -7.58 12.71 -19.92
C LEU A 309 -8.92 12.67 -19.20
N LEU A 310 -9.13 13.51 -18.18
CA LEU A 310 -10.36 13.54 -17.43
C LEU A 310 -11.54 14.02 -18.27
N GLU A 311 -11.40 15.11 -19.01
CA GLU A 311 -12.43 15.66 -19.89
C GLU A 311 -12.94 14.61 -20.89
N ASP A 312 -12.05 13.81 -21.42
CA ASP A 312 -12.40 12.71 -22.32
C ASP A 312 -13.15 11.58 -21.58
N ALA A 313 -12.63 11.15 -20.43
CA ALA A 313 -13.23 10.10 -19.62
C ALA A 313 -14.62 10.48 -19.04
N LEU A 314 -14.88 11.77 -18.81
CA LEU A 314 -16.13 12.25 -18.26
C LEU A 314 -17.32 12.17 -19.23
N LYS A 315 -17.08 11.96 -20.53
CA LYS A 315 -18.16 11.77 -21.53
C LYS A 315 -19.05 10.58 -21.20
N ASP A 316 -18.48 9.55 -20.55
CA ASP A 316 -19.19 8.32 -20.14
C ASP A 316 -19.51 8.31 -18.63
N ALA A 317 -19.36 9.43 -17.94
CA ALA A 317 -19.65 9.52 -16.52
C ALA A 317 -21.17 9.65 -16.27
N GLY A 318 -21.69 8.87 -15.29
CA GLY A 318 -23.08 9.01 -14.86
C GLY A 318 -23.34 10.22 -13.96
N PHE A 319 -22.28 10.77 -13.35
CA PHE A 319 -22.37 11.97 -12.52
C PHE A 319 -20.97 12.63 -12.39
N VAL A 320 -20.95 13.95 -12.52
CA VAL A 320 -19.74 14.77 -12.32
C VAL A 320 -20.12 16.06 -11.62
N LYS A 321 -19.35 16.44 -10.61
CA LYS A 321 -19.47 17.76 -9.96
C LYS A 321 -18.07 18.28 -9.63
N LYS A 322 -17.72 19.45 -10.15
CA LYS A 322 -16.52 20.18 -9.73
C LYS A 322 -16.80 20.82 -8.36
N LEU A 323 -15.87 20.70 -7.45
CA LEU A 323 -15.97 21.20 -6.08
C LEU A 323 -14.77 22.05 -5.73
N PRO A 324 -14.87 22.95 -4.73
CA PRO A 324 -13.71 23.61 -4.15
C PRO A 324 -12.74 22.58 -3.58
N PHE A 325 -11.45 22.88 -3.60
CA PHE A 325 -10.40 21.98 -3.07
C PHE A 325 -10.60 21.66 -1.57
N GLU A 326 -11.22 22.57 -0.83
CA GLU A 326 -11.61 22.38 0.58
C GLU A 326 -12.44 21.13 0.81
N ALA A 327 -13.29 20.73 -0.13
CA ALA A 327 -14.11 19.51 -0.02
C ALA A 327 -13.24 18.25 0.08
N ALA A 328 -12.03 18.26 -0.50
CA ALA A 328 -11.09 17.15 -0.47
C ALA A 328 -10.21 17.11 0.79
N LYS A 329 -10.19 18.12 1.64
CA LYS A 329 -9.27 18.20 2.80
C LYS A 329 -9.39 17.03 3.77
N LYS A 330 -10.58 16.42 3.90
CA LYS A 330 -10.81 15.23 4.74
C LYS A 330 -10.22 13.93 4.18
N ASN A 331 -9.68 13.95 2.96
CA ASN A 331 -9.09 12.77 2.33
C ASN A 331 -7.66 12.46 2.78
N ARG A 332 -7.15 13.14 3.79
CA ARG A 332 -5.84 12.86 4.45
C ARG A 332 -4.63 12.80 3.51
N PHE A 333 -4.70 13.37 2.31
CA PHE A 333 -3.60 13.34 1.34
C PHE A 333 -2.41 14.23 1.71
N ARG A 334 -2.48 14.92 2.85
CA ARG A 334 -1.41 15.72 3.45
C ARG A 334 -0.78 15.05 4.68
N GLU A 335 -1.40 13.99 5.17
CA GLU A 335 -0.96 13.32 6.40
C GLU A 335 0.04 12.21 6.06
N LYS A 336 1.16 12.21 6.78
CA LYS A 336 2.08 11.08 6.80
C LYS A 336 1.42 9.92 7.53
N MET A 337 1.65 8.72 7.07
CA MET A 337 1.21 7.52 7.79
C MET A 337 2.14 7.31 8.98
N HIS A 338 1.55 7.11 10.15
CA HIS A 338 2.31 6.66 11.31
C HIS A 338 2.36 5.13 11.29
N VAL A 339 3.55 4.59 11.16
CA VAL A 339 3.77 3.15 11.36
C VAL A 339 3.53 2.83 12.82
N HIS A 340 2.84 1.73 13.09
CA HIS A 340 2.48 1.34 14.45
C HIS A 340 3.74 1.08 15.30
N SER A 341 3.79 1.56 16.54
CA SER A 341 4.95 1.40 17.44
C SER A 341 5.31 -0.07 17.70
N GLN A 342 4.34 -0.97 17.63
CA GLN A 342 4.52 -2.41 17.81
C GLN A 342 4.86 -3.15 16.49
N ARG A 343 5.17 -2.44 15.40
CA ARG A 343 5.44 -3.08 14.09
C ARG A 343 6.55 -4.12 14.16
N ASP A 344 7.67 -3.77 14.76
CA ASP A 344 8.82 -4.69 14.84
C ASP A 344 8.50 -5.89 15.71
N ARG A 345 7.78 -5.67 16.80
CA ARG A 345 7.27 -6.73 17.67
C ARG A 345 6.31 -7.66 16.95
N PHE A 346 5.45 -7.13 16.10
CA PHE A 346 4.54 -7.94 15.28
C PHE A 346 5.33 -8.92 14.40
N PHE A 347 6.32 -8.46 13.64
CA PHE A 347 7.13 -9.32 12.77
C PHE A 347 7.98 -10.33 13.56
N GLU A 348 8.45 -9.95 14.74
CA GLU A 348 9.10 -10.90 15.67
C GLU A 348 8.13 -12.00 16.11
N MET A 349 6.93 -11.64 16.51
CA MET A 349 5.89 -12.59 16.97
C MET A 349 5.47 -13.56 15.89
N LEU A 350 5.45 -13.17 14.63
CA LEU A 350 5.15 -14.08 13.52
C LEU A 350 6.11 -15.27 13.42
N GLN A 351 7.24 -15.25 14.09
CA GLN A 351 8.16 -16.39 14.11
C GLN A 351 7.68 -17.54 15.02
N TYR A 352 6.78 -17.27 15.96
CA TYR A 352 6.37 -18.25 16.96
C TYR A 352 4.86 -18.28 17.26
N THR A 353 4.05 -17.36 16.72
CA THR A 353 2.60 -17.36 16.92
C THR A 353 1.83 -17.06 15.64
N SER A 354 0.52 -17.27 15.66
CA SER A 354 -0.34 -16.96 14.51
C SER A 354 -0.42 -15.46 14.24
N MET A 355 -0.74 -15.11 13.00
CA MET A 355 -0.98 -13.72 12.58
C MET A 355 -2.13 -13.09 13.36
N HIS A 356 -3.20 -13.84 13.64
CA HIS A 356 -4.34 -13.41 14.46
C HIS A 356 -3.90 -12.96 15.85
N LYS A 357 -3.18 -13.83 16.58
CA LYS A 357 -2.68 -13.52 17.91
C LYS A 357 -1.69 -12.35 17.91
N ALA A 358 -0.81 -12.29 16.90
CA ALA A 358 0.13 -11.19 16.79
C ALA A 358 -0.58 -9.84 16.57
N VAL A 359 -1.67 -9.80 15.79
CA VAL A 359 -2.50 -8.59 15.63
C VAL A 359 -3.20 -8.22 16.94
N GLU A 360 -3.86 -9.16 17.61
CA GLU A 360 -4.54 -8.91 18.90
C GLU A 360 -3.56 -8.37 19.93
N TYR A 361 -2.41 -9.01 20.08
CA TYR A 361 -1.35 -8.56 20.98
C TYR A 361 -0.94 -7.12 20.68
N CYS A 362 -0.55 -6.83 19.43
CA CYS A 362 0.01 -5.54 19.09
C CYS A 362 -1.02 -4.40 19.04
N THR A 363 -2.32 -4.72 18.84
CA THR A 363 -3.37 -3.69 18.69
C THR A 363 -4.24 -3.54 19.93
N GLU A 364 -4.36 -4.58 20.77
CA GLU A 364 -5.27 -4.62 21.92
C GLU A 364 -4.56 -4.93 23.24
N GLY A 365 -3.27 -5.31 23.18
CA GLY A 365 -2.52 -5.70 24.38
C GLY A 365 -3.01 -7.01 25.01
N ARG A 366 -3.60 -7.90 24.22
CA ARG A 366 -4.05 -9.22 24.72
C ARG A 366 -2.93 -10.23 24.63
N TYR A 367 -2.65 -10.91 25.74
CA TYR A 367 -1.59 -11.90 25.89
C TYR A 367 -2.15 -13.22 26.39
N ASP A 368 -1.57 -14.36 25.95
CA ASP A 368 -1.91 -15.68 26.48
C ASP A 368 -1.34 -15.87 27.89
N VAL A 369 -0.16 -15.31 28.17
CA VAL A 369 0.57 -15.46 29.43
C VAL A 369 1.18 -14.14 29.87
N GLY A 370 0.88 -13.72 31.10
CA GLY A 370 1.61 -12.68 31.79
C GLY A 370 2.69 -13.29 32.68
N MET A 371 3.96 -12.92 32.47
CA MET A 371 5.07 -13.34 33.33
C MET A 371 5.45 -12.19 34.25
N LEU A 372 5.27 -12.39 35.56
CA LEU A 372 5.76 -11.46 36.57
C LEU A 372 7.17 -11.86 36.98
N GLY A 373 8.15 -11.06 36.57
CA GLY A 373 9.54 -11.25 36.97
C GLY A 373 9.83 -10.57 38.29
N VAL A 374 10.45 -11.30 39.21
CA VAL A 374 10.98 -10.70 40.44
C VAL A 374 12.41 -10.22 40.12
N TRP A 375 12.57 -8.92 40.00
CA TRP A 375 13.85 -8.28 39.69
C TRP A 375 14.55 -7.97 41.00
N PHE A 376 15.51 -8.80 41.42
CA PHE A 376 16.41 -8.52 42.53
C PHE A 376 17.75 -8.04 41.99
N GLY A 377 17.93 -6.72 41.80
CA GLY A 377 19.19 -6.14 41.41
C GLY A 377 19.81 -6.73 40.13
N CYS A 378 21.12 -6.82 40.04
CA CYS A 378 21.84 -7.32 38.87
C CYS A 378 21.99 -8.86 38.87
N ASN A 379 20.93 -9.60 39.19
CA ASN A 379 20.98 -11.08 39.19
C ASN A 379 20.79 -11.65 37.81
N TYR A 380 21.89 -11.89 37.10
CA TYR A 380 21.90 -12.47 35.74
C TYR A 380 21.23 -13.84 35.65
N GLY A 381 21.28 -14.66 36.71
CA GLY A 381 20.64 -15.97 36.75
C GLY A 381 19.12 -15.88 36.64
N SER A 382 18.51 -14.96 37.37
CA SER A 382 17.07 -14.71 37.26
C SER A 382 16.64 -14.21 35.89
N ILE A 383 17.42 -13.30 35.31
CA ILE A 383 17.15 -12.78 33.94
C ILE A 383 17.21 -13.94 32.93
N ALA A 384 18.26 -14.77 32.98
CA ALA A 384 18.41 -15.91 32.08
C ALA A 384 17.25 -16.92 32.22
N THR A 385 16.81 -17.20 33.45
CA THR A 385 15.69 -18.12 33.73
C THR A 385 14.37 -17.58 33.15
N TYR A 386 14.04 -16.32 33.42
CA TYR A 386 12.82 -15.73 32.86
C TYR A 386 12.84 -15.62 31.35
N TYR A 387 14.00 -15.27 30.77
CA TYR A 387 14.17 -15.24 29.32
C TYR A 387 14.02 -16.64 28.70
N GLY A 388 14.62 -17.65 29.33
CA GLY A 388 14.51 -19.04 28.91
C GLY A 388 13.05 -19.54 28.94
N LEU A 389 12.33 -19.25 30.05
CA LEU A 389 10.92 -19.60 30.17
C LEU A 389 10.05 -18.87 29.13
N MET A 390 10.30 -17.57 28.91
CA MET A 390 9.63 -16.80 27.87
C MET A 390 9.82 -17.45 26.50
N LYS A 391 11.07 -17.84 26.16
CA LYS A 391 11.36 -18.50 24.88
C LYS A 391 10.71 -19.87 24.75
N GLN A 392 10.60 -20.64 25.83
CA GLN A 392 9.87 -21.91 25.81
C GLN A 392 8.37 -21.70 25.57
N LEU A 393 7.74 -20.75 26.28
CA LEU A 393 6.32 -20.42 26.07
C LEU A 393 6.06 -19.91 24.65
N GLN A 394 6.94 -19.08 24.12
CA GLN A 394 6.89 -18.63 22.72
C GLN A 394 7.05 -19.80 21.73
N GLY A 395 7.91 -20.76 22.04
CA GLY A 395 8.08 -22.01 21.27
C GLY A 395 6.83 -22.87 21.23
N LEU A 396 5.94 -22.73 22.22
CA LEU A 396 4.60 -23.35 22.26
C LEU A 396 3.54 -22.51 21.50
N GLY A 397 3.92 -21.43 20.84
CA GLY A 397 3.01 -20.55 20.09
C GLY A 397 2.22 -19.58 20.96
N LEU A 398 2.62 -19.37 22.21
CA LEU A 398 1.93 -18.46 23.14
C LEU A 398 2.49 -17.05 23.06
N SER A 399 1.61 -16.05 23.11
CA SER A 399 1.98 -14.66 23.30
C SER A 399 2.27 -14.38 24.77
N VAL A 400 3.45 -13.80 25.07
CA VAL A 400 3.93 -13.62 26.44
C VAL A 400 4.20 -12.14 26.73
N LEU A 401 3.56 -11.61 27.77
CA LEU A 401 3.85 -10.30 28.34
C LEU A 401 4.82 -10.46 29.52
N MET A 402 5.96 -9.78 29.45
CA MET A 402 6.79 -9.55 30.63
C MET A 402 6.24 -8.35 31.39
N ILE A 403 5.73 -8.60 32.59
CA ILE A 403 5.20 -7.55 33.46
C ILE A 403 6.39 -6.93 34.19
N GLU A 404 6.70 -5.70 33.84
CA GLU A 404 7.72 -4.92 34.54
C GLU A 404 7.20 -4.53 35.93
N LYS A 405 8.12 -4.50 36.91
CA LYS A 405 7.80 -3.98 38.23
C LYS A 405 7.33 -2.54 38.08
N PRO A 406 6.18 -2.14 38.64
CA PRO A 406 5.79 -0.74 38.69
C PRO A 406 6.96 0.08 39.26
N GLY A 407 7.37 1.14 38.60
CA GLY A 407 8.37 2.04 39.15
C GLY A 407 7.86 2.50 40.52
N TYR A 408 8.71 2.38 41.55
CA TYR A 408 8.39 3.00 42.84
C TYR A 408 8.27 4.50 42.60
N THR A 409 7.11 5.05 42.89
CA THR A 409 6.97 6.51 43.03
C THR A 409 7.70 6.97 44.32
N ASP A 410 8.10 8.21 44.41
CA ASP A 410 8.78 8.70 45.62
C ASP A 410 7.89 8.52 46.86
N GLU A 411 6.58 8.46 46.74
CA GLU A 411 5.63 8.15 47.82
C GLU A 411 5.76 6.70 48.36
N ASP A 412 6.18 5.74 47.51
CA ASP A 412 6.39 4.33 47.94
C ASP A 412 7.68 4.14 48.76
N ARG A 413 8.61 5.14 48.72
CA ARG A 413 9.85 5.12 49.53
C ARG A 413 9.63 5.51 50.97
N GLU A 414 8.61 6.31 51.27
CA GLU A 414 8.30 6.74 52.66
C GLU A 414 7.57 5.65 53.47
N LEU A 415 7.01 4.61 52.85
CA LEU A 415 6.30 3.51 53.52
C LEU A 415 7.18 2.30 53.87
N SER A 416 8.45 2.30 53.51
CA SER A 416 9.42 1.21 53.73
C SER A 416 10.56 1.56 54.69
N GLY A 417 10.40 2.64 55.48
CA GLY A 417 11.33 3.03 56.54
C GLY A 417 11.03 2.41 57.90
#